data_64a5bc0594174171f8658909a8175699
#
_entry.id   64a5bc0594174171f8658909a8175699
#
_cell.length_a   1.000
_cell.length_b   1.000
_cell.length_c   1.000
_cell.angle_alpha   90.00
_cell.angle_beta   90.00
_cell.angle_gamma   90.00
#
_symmetry.space_group_name_H-M   'P 1'
#
loop_
_entity.id
_entity.type
_entity.pdbx_description
1 polymer ?
#
loop_
_entity_poly.entity_id
_entity_poly.type
_entity_poly.pdbx_seq_one_letter_code
_entity_poly.pdbx_strand_id
1 'polypeptide(L)'
;MICLKKANREDIEKEWQFVRDMPEDENGLINSWHGISREDFYTKAFPSMLNFSEGKDLPEGYVPETFFFLWKDDEIIGQYRIRHYLCESLRTGAGHIGCFIAGPFRGKGFGTEGLRLTLEEAGRIVPEEEIYLRVNLDNPASLRVMLKNGGYIAGKDEAHFFVRIPNPGYGRNPSASEE
;
A
#
# COMPACT_ATOMS: atom_id res chain seq x y z
N MET A 1 -4.11 -8.28 -18.28
CA MET A 1 -4.77 -8.64 -16.99
C MET A 1 -4.21 -7.74 -15.91
N ILE A 2 -5.04 -7.32 -14.93
CA ILE A 2 -4.56 -6.55 -13.77
C ILE A 2 -4.56 -7.48 -12.57
N CYS A 3 -3.46 -7.53 -11.81
CA CYS A 3 -3.39 -8.29 -10.56
C CYS A 3 -2.46 -7.59 -9.56
N LEU A 4 -2.67 -7.89 -8.28
CA LEU A 4 -1.83 -7.46 -7.19
C LEU A 4 -1.01 -8.66 -6.69
N LYS A 5 0.31 -8.51 -6.62
CA LYS A 5 1.19 -9.55 -6.09
C LYS A 5 1.98 -9.00 -4.91
N LYS A 6 2.07 -9.78 -3.85
CA LYS A 6 3.01 -9.54 -2.75
C LYS A 6 4.45 -9.59 -3.29
N ALA A 7 5.34 -8.76 -2.73
CA ALA A 7 6.78 -8.82 -3.02
C ALA A 7 7.30 -10.25 -2.92
N ASN A 8 7.99 -10.73 -3.96
CA ASN A 8 8.40 -12.12 -4.06
C ASN A 8 9.72 -12.29 -4.82
N ARG A 9 10.38 -13.45 -4.61
CA ARG A 9 11.70 -13.72 -5.21
C ARG A 9 11.68 -13.92 -6.72
N GLU A 10 10.57 -14.36 -7.29
CA GLU A 10 10.44 -14.66 -8.72
C GLU A 10 10.44 -13.37 -9.54
N ASP A 11 9.81 -12.33 -9.01
CA ASP A 11 9.64 -11.04 -9.66
C ASP A 11 10.68 -9.98 -9.21
N ILE A 12 11.66 -10.35 -8.35
CA ILE A 12 12.59 -9.43 -7.67
C ILE A 12 13.33 -8.45 -8.60
N GLU A 13 13.69 -8.88 -9.81
CA GLU A 13 14.38 -8.02 -10.78
C GLU A 13 13.47 -6.87 -11.25
N LYS A 14 12.20 -7.16 -11.53
CA LYS A 14 11.23 -6.15 -11.93
C LYS A 14 10.84 -5.25 -10.77
N GLU A 15 10.73 -5.83 -9.57
CA GLU A 15 10.48 -5.08 -8.34
C GLU A 15 11.60 -4.09 -8.04
N TRP A 16 12.88 -4.52 -8.19
CA TRP A 16 14.03 -3.62 -8.07
C TRP A 16 13.97 -2.47 -9.06
N GLN A 17 13.75 -2.75 -10.35
CA GLN A 17 13.68 -1.72 -11.38
C GLN A 17 12.59 -0.70 -11.06
N PHE A 18 11.41 -1.17 -10.66
CA PHE A 18 10.30 -0.32 -10.31
C PHE A 18 10.60 0.56 -9.07
N VAL A 19 11.10 -0.03 -8.00
CA VAL A 19 11.40 0.69 -6.74
C VAL A 19 12.52 1.69 -6.92
N ARG A 20 13.57 1.35 -7.68
CA ARG A 20 14.68 2.24 -8.01
C ARG A 20 14.20 3.51 -8.72
N ASP A 21 13.28 3.34 -9.68
CA ASP A 21 12.80 4.41 -10.55
C ASP A 21 11.61 5.20 -9.94
N MET A 22 10.96 4.65 -8.92
CA MET A 22 9.89 5.32 -8.18
C MET A 22 10.45 6.56 -7.45
N PRO A 23 9.79 7.73 -7.49
CA PRO A 23 10.27 8.94 -6.80
C PRO A 23 10.58 8.71 -5.32
N GLU A 24 11.52 9.47 -4.77
CA GLU A 24 11.87 9.44 -3.35
C GLU A 24 10.70 9.87 -2.46
N ASP A 25 9.98 10.90 -2.87
CA ASP A 25 8.72 11.34 -2.27
C ASP A 25 7.72 11.71 -3.36
N GLU A 26 6.52 11.20 -3.24
CA GLU A 26 5.40 11.68 -4.03
C GLU A 26 4.12 11.69 -3.20
N ASN A 27 3.59 12.90 -2.96
CA ASN A 27 2.37 13.12 -2.18
C ASN A 27 2.42 12.49 -0.78
N GLY A 28 3.60 12.47 -0.16
CA GLY A 28 3.84 11.93 1.17
C GLY A 28 4.02 10.41 1.22
N LEU A 29 4.09 9.72 0.09
CA LEU A 29 4.58 8.36 0.02
C LEU A 29 6.10 8.38 -0.14
N ILE A 30 6.81 8.02 0.93
CA ILE A 30 8.28 8.02 0.94
C ILE A 30 8.80 6.69 0.39
N ASN A 31 9.70 6.77 -0.58
CA ASN A 31 10.49 5.67 -1.11
C ASN A 31 11.95 5.78 -0.65
N SER A 32 12.27 5.18 0.48
CA SER A 32 13.64 5.18 1.04
C SER A 32 14.66 4.42 0.17
N TRP A 33 14.21 3.75 -0.88
CA TRP A 33 15.04 2.94 -1.78
C TRP A 33 15.13 3.53 -3.20
N HIS A 34 14.76 4.81 -3.35
CA HIS A 34 14.94 5.51 -4.62
C HIS A 34 16.41 5.46 -5.06
N GLY A 35 16.65 5.12 -6.33
CA GLY A 35 18.01 5.03 -6.89
C GLY A 35 18.86 3.87 -6.37
N ILE A 36 18.29 2.96 -5.57
CA ILE A 36 19.03 1.84 -4.96
C ILE A 36 19.73 0.97 -6.01
N SER A 37 20.97 0.55 -5.72
CA SER A 37 21.69 -0.40 -6.55
C SER A 37 20.99 -1.77 -6.56
N ARG A 38 21.22 -2.56 -7.62
CA ARG A 38 20.70 -3.92 -7.70
C ARG A 38 21.18 -4.78 -6.53
N GLU A 39 22.46 -4.70 -6.21
CA GLU A 39 23.08 -5.46 -5.12
C GLU A 39 22.45 -5.10 -3.76
N ASP A 40 22.32 -3.81 -3.45
CA ASP A 40 21.70 -3.37 -2.19
C ASP A 40 20.22 -3.70 -2.12
N PHE A 41 19.50 -3.67 -3.24
CA PHE A 41 18.11 -4.11 -3.27
C PHE A 41 18.00 -5.60 -2.89
N TYR A 42 18.80 -6.45 -3.52
CA TYR A 42 18.76 -7.90 -3.29
C TYR A 42 19.22 -8.31 -1.89
N THR A 43 20.20 -7.58 -1.32
CA THR A 43 20.83 -7.95 -0.04
C THR A 43 20.25 -7.20 1.16
N LYS A 44 19.57 -6.06 0.96
CA LYS A 44 19.07 -5.21 2.05
C LYS A 44 17.57 -4.93 1.91
N ALA A 45 17.14 -4.23 0.86
CA ALA A 45 15.78 -3.74 0.74
C ALA A 45 14.75 -4.87 0.61
N PHE A 46 14.97 -5.82 -0.28
CA PHE A 46 14.05 -6.93 -0.49
C PHE A 46 13.93 -7.85 0.75
N PRO A 47 15.03 -8.26 1.41
CA PRO A 47 14.93 -8.95 2.69
C PRO A 47 14.17 -8.15 3.76
N SER A 48 14.36 -6.82 3.83
CA SER A 48 13.61 -5.96 4.74
C SER A 48 12.11 -5.96 4.45
N MET A 49 11.70 -5.91 3.18
CA MET A 49 10.28 -6.02 2.79
C MET A 49 9.64 -7.31 3.30
N LEU A 50 10.36 -8.45 3.19
CA LEU A 50 9.89 -9.74 3.67
C LEU A 50 9.83 -9.77 5.21
N ASN A 51 10.89 -9.32 5.88
CA ASN A 51 10.97 -9.28 7.34
C ASN A 51 9.88 -8.39 7.95
N PHE A 52 9.64 -7.22 7.38
CA PHE A 52 8.58 -6.31 7.83
C PHE A 52 7.20 -6.94 7.74
N SER A 53 6.95 -7.74 6.70
CA SER A 53 5.67 -8.44 6.57
C SER A 53 5.47 -9.53 7.63
N GLU A 54 6.56 -10.01 8.23
CA GLU A 54 6.56 -11.01 9.32
C GLU A 54 6.70 -10.36 10.71
N GLY A 55 6.76 -9.03 10.78
CA GLY A 55 6.97 -8.29 12.03
C GLY A 55 8.39 -8.39 12.58
N LYS A 56 9.36 -8.72 11.73
CA LYS A 56 10.79 -8.85 12.09
C LYS A 56 11.57 -7.60 11.71
N ASP A 57 12.60 -7.28 12.50
CA ASP A 57 13.55 -6.18 12.25
C ASP A 57 12.88 -4.81 12.07
N LEU A 58 11.72 -4.61 12.69
CA LEU A 58 10.99 -3.36 12.60
C LEU A 58 11.73 -2.25 13.37
N PRO A 59 11.87 -1.05 12.78
CA PRO A 59 12.30 0.12 13.54
C PRO A 59 11.34 0.41 14.70
N GLU A 60 11.85 1.07 15.74
CA GLU A 60 11.04 1.47 16.89
C GLU A 60 9.84 2.32 16.45
N GLY A 61 8.66 1.99 16.94
CA GLY A 61 7.40 2.68 16.60
C GLY A 61 6.76 2.26 15.28
N TYR A 62 7.37 1.33 14.55
CA TYR A 62 6.79 0.78 13.31
C TYR A 62 5.91 -0.45 13.63
N VAL A 63 4.94 -0.68 12.76
CA VAL A 63 4.10 -1.89 12.76
C VAL A 63 4.48 -2.76 11.57
N PRO A 64 4.13 -4.06 11.57
CA PRO A 64 4.31 -4.91 10.40
C PRO A 64 3.66 -4.30 9.16
N GLU A 65 4.35 -4.42 8.02
CA GLU A 65 3.94 -3.83 6.76
C GLU A 65 4.20 -4.81 5.62
N THR A 66 3.22 -5.03 4.75
CA THR A 66 3.37 -5.87 3.55
C THR A 66 3.40 -5.02 2.30
N PHE A 67 4.36 -5.29 1.44
CA PHE A 67 4.54 -4.64 0.15
C PHE A 67 3.88 -5.46 -0.95
N PHE A 68 3.10 -4.78 -1.79
CA PHE A 68 2.44 -5.34 -2.95
C PHE A 68 2.78 -4.52 -4.20
N PHE A 69 2.88 -5.19 -5.33
CA PHE A 69 3.04 -4.56 -6.63
C PHE A 69 1.80 -4.80 -7.49
N LEU A 70 1.32 -3.73 -8.12
CA LEU A 70 0.22 -3.80 -9.08
C LEU A 70 0.80 -4.08 -10.45
N TRP A 71 0.37 -5.16 -11.05
CA TRP A 71 0.79 -5.62 -12.36
C TRP A 71 -0.28 -5.39 -13.40
N LYS A 72 0.14 -4.94 -14.57
CA LYS A 72 -0.64 -4.96 -15.80
C LYS A 72 0.10 -5.86 -16.79
N ASP A 73 -0.51 -7.00 -17.07
CA ASP A 73 0.14 -8.07 -17.85
C ASP A 73 1.49 -8.46 -17.23
N ASP A 74 2.61 -8.16 -17.87
CA ASP A 74 3.97 -8.49 -17.41
C ASP A 74 4.75 -7.27 -16.87
N GLU A 75 4.09 -6.15 -16.63
CA GLU A 75 4.69 -4.89 -16.20
C GLU A 75 4.16 -4.44 -14.84
N ILE A 76 5.05 -4.00 -13.94
CA ILE A 76 4.66 -3.35 -12.68
C ILE A 76 4.27 -1.90 -12.98
N ILE A 77 3.06 -1.52 -12.60
CA ILE A 77 2.50 -0.19 -12.83
C ILE A 77 2.22 0.60 -11.55
N GLY A 78 2.36 -0.04 -10.38
CA GLY A 78 2.13 0.61 -9.09
C GLY A 78 2.64 -0.20 -7.92
N GLN A 79 2.71 0.45 -6.77
CA GLN A 79 3.05 -0.16 -5.48
C GLN A 79 1.99 0.18 -4.44
N TYR A 80 1.67 -0.79 -3.59
CA TYR A 80 0.80 -0.64 -2.43
C TYR A 80 1.48 -1.20 -1.20
N ARG A 81 1.25 -0.56 -0.05
CA ARG A 81 1.75 -1.02 1.24
C ARG A 81 0.58 -1.11 2.20
N ILE A 82 0.48 -2.23 2.93
CA ILE A 82 -0.54 -2.43 3.96
C ILE A 82 0.16 -2.56 5.30
N ARG A 83 -0.06 -1.61 6.20
CA ARG A 83 0.30 -1.70 7.60
C ARG A 83 -0.74 -2.55 8.29
N HIS A 84 -0.28 -3.55 9.06
CA HIS A 84 -1.15 -4.63 9.54
C HIS A 84 -2.14 -4.18 10.61
N TYR A 85 -1.84 -3.11 11.34
CA TYR A 85 -2.73 -2.52 12.35
C TYR A 85 -2.33 -1.06 12.62
N LEU A 86 -3.17 -0.34 13.36
CA LEU A 86 -2.90 1.06 13.71
C LEU A 86 -2.23 1.18 15.07
N CYS A 87 -1.04 1.81 15.09
CA CYS A 87 -0.52 2.47 16.28
C CYS A 87 -1.04 3.92 16.37
N GLU A 88 -0.74 4.63 17.46
CA GLU A 88 -1.25 6.00 17.67
C GLU A 88 -0.89 6.97 16.54
N SER A 89 0.38 6.94 16.10
CA SER A 89 0.87 7.79 15.01
C SER A 89 0.19 7.50 13.67
N LEU A 90 -0.23 6.27 13.41
CA LEU A 90 -0.95 5.89 12.20
C LEU A 90 -2.44 6.26 12.25
N ARG A 91 -3.06 6.22 13.44
CA ARG A 91 -4.47 6.63 13.63
C ARG A 91 -4.69 8.08 13.27
N THR A 92 -3.76 8.94 13.66
CA THR A 92 -3.78 10.38 13.41
C THR A 92 -2.98 10.80 12.18
N GLY A 93 -2.31 9.87 11.51
CA GLY A 93 -1.40 10.09 10.40
C GLY A 93 -1.75 9.31 9.13
N ALA A 94 -0.77 8.54 8.65
CA ALA A 94 -0.81 7.92 7.34
C ALA A 94 -1.83 6.77 7.17
N GLY A 95 -2.36 6.22 8.28
CA GLY A 95 -3.30 5.10 8.23
C GLY A 95 -2.67 3.78 7.77
N HIS A 96 -3.52 2.88 7.25
CA HIS A 96 -3.12 1.52 6.87
C HIS A 96 -2.44 1.43 5.51
N ILE A 97 -2.88 2.21 4.51
CA ILE A 97 -2.48 1.99 3.11
C ILE A 97 -1.72 3.17 2.55
N GLY A 98 -0.53 2.90 2.01
CA GLY A 98 0.19 3.78 1.11
C GLY A 98 0.11 3.24 -0.33
N CYS A 99 -0.03 4.11 -1.33
CA CYS A 99 -0.14 3.69 -2.72
C CYS A 99 0.55 4.65 -3.69
N PHE A 100 1.05 4.09 -4.78
CA PHE A 100 1.67 4.80 -5.88
C PHE A 100 1.29 4.15 -7.22
N ILE A 101 0.98 4.96 -8.22
CA ILE A 101 0.81 4.55 -9.61
C ILE A 101 1.81 5.32 -10.46
N ALA A 102 2.58 4.62 -11.27
CA ALA A 102 3.55 5.22 -12.18
C ALA A 102 2.88 6.17 -13.18
N GLY A 103 3.54 7.30 -13.45
CA GLY A 103 2.98 8.43 -14.25
C GLY A 103 2.26 8.00 -15.53
N PRO A 104 2.86 7.17 -16.41
CA PRO A 104 2.25 6.74 -17.67
C PRO A 104 0.93 6.00 -17.52
N PHE A 105 0.63 5.47 -16.33
CA PHE A 105 -0.57 4.66 -16.04
C PHE A 105 -1.66 5.42 -15.28
N ARG A 106 -1.43 6.69 -14.93
CA ARG A 106 -2.42 7.53 -14.23
C ARG A 106 -3.58 7.93 -15.14
N GLY A 107 -4.71 8.25 -14.54
CA GLY A 107 -5.92 8.68 -15.25
C GLY A 107 -6.66 7.59 -16.02
N LYS A 108 -6.23 6.33 -15.94
CA LYS A 108 -6.75 5.18 -16.69
C LYS A 108 -7.54 4.17 -15.84
N GLY A 109 -7.87 4.53 -14.60
CA GLY A 109 -8.63 3.66 -13.69
C GLY A 109 -7.80 2.66 -12.89
N PHE A 110 -6.51 2.50 -13.20
CA PHE A 110 -5.65 1.52 -12.53
C PHE A 110 -5.49 1.75 -11.02
N GLY A 111 -5.47 3.02 -10.58
CA GLY A 111 -5.44 3.32 -9.15
C GLY A 111 -6.70 2.87 -8.41
N THR A 112 -7.88 2.99 -9.05
CA THR A 112 -9.14 2.52 -8.48
C THR A 112 -9.15 0.99 -8.34
N GLU A 113 -8.76 0.28 -9.40
CA GLU A 113 -8.67 -1.17 -9.39
C GLU A 113 -7.59 -1.68 -8.43
N GLY A 114 -6.42 -1.04 -8.43
CA GLY A 114 -5.34 -1.39 -7.51
C GLY A 114 -5.76 -1.23 -6.04
N LEU A 115 -6.44 -0.15 -5.69
CA LEU A 115 -6.97 0.01 -4.32
C LEU A 115 -8.03 -1.03 -4.00
N ARG A 116 -8.92 -1.37 -4.94
CA ARG A 116 -9.92 -2.43 -4.76
C ARG A 116 -9.26 -3.77 -4.39
N LEU A 117 -8.25 -4.19 -5.16
CA LEU A 117 -7.48 -5.39 -4.89
C LEU A 117 -6.72 -5.33 -3.55
N THR A 118 -6.18 -4.15 -3.23
CA THR A 118 -5.48 -3.92 -1.96
C THR A 118 -6.43 -4.03 -0.77
N LEU A 119 -7.67 -3.56 -0.89
CA LEU A 119 -8.69 -3.70 0.17
C LEU A 119 -9.09 -5.16 0.40
N GLU A 120 -9.09 -6.00 -0.64
CA GLU A 120 -9.31 -7.46 -0.47
C GLU A 120 -8.18 -8.09 0.36
N GLU A 121 -6.92 -7.72 0.10
CA GLU A 121 -5.79 -8.17 0.90
C GLU A 121 -5.81 -7.58 2.32
N ALA A 122 -6.14 -6.29 2.45
CA ALA A 122 -6.29 -5.64 3.75
C ALA A 122 -7.37 -6.32 4.61
N GLY A 123 -8.46 -6.79 4.00
CA GLY A 123 -9.50 -7.55 4.68
C GLY A 123 -9.04 -8.87 5.28
N ARG A 124 -7.89 -9.39 4.86
CA ARG A 124 -7.27 -10.61 5.42
C ARG A 124 -6.24 -10.30 6.49
N ILE A 125 -5.71 -9.06 6.51
CA ILE A 125 -4.55 -8.66 7.32
C ILE A 125 -4.95 -7.77 8.48
N VAL A 126 -5.83 -6.78 8.23
CA VAL A 126 -6.15 -5.69 9.14
C VAL A 126 -7.30 -6.06 10.08
N PRO A 127 -7.12 -5.97 11.41
CA PRO A 127 -8.17 -6.32 12.37
C PRO A 127 -9.21 -5.23 12.60
N GLU A 128 -8.91 -3.97 12.24
CA GLU A 128 -9.80 -2.84 12.46
C GLU A 128 -11.05 -2.91 11.57
N GLU A 129 -12.18 -2.41 12.07
CA GLU A 129 -13.46 -2.35 11.37
C GLU A 129 -13.41 -1.49 10.09
N GLU A 130 -12.53 -0.48 10.10
CA GLU A 130 -12.33 0.42 8.98
C GLU A 130 -10.87 0.51 8.58
N ILE A 131 -10.63 0.62 7.29
CA ILE A 131 -9.33 0.91 6.71
C ILE A 131 -9.12 2.42 6.69
N TYR A 132 -8.06 2.88 7.34
CA TYR A 132 -7.69 4.29 7.44
C TYR A 132 -6.73 4.68 6.33
N LEU A 133 -7.04 5.78 5.63
CA LEU A 133 -6.20 6.39 4.62
C LEU A 133 -6.09 7.90 4.85
N ARG A 134 -5.01 8.47 4.36
CA ARG A 134 -4.77 9.92 4.35
C ARG A 134 -4.42 10.35 2.93
N VAL A 135 -4.89 11.51 2.52
CA VAL A 135 -4.59 12.09 1.21
C VAL A 135 -4.41 13.61 1.33
N ASN A 136 -3.42 14.15 0.61
CA ASN A 136 -3.19 15.59 0.57
C ASN A 136 -4.40 16.32 -0.03
N LEU A 137 -4.73 17.51 0.48
CA LEU A 137 -5.85 18.32 -0.01
C LEU A 137 -5.73 18.66 -1.51
N ASP A 138 -4.50 18.80 -2.00
CA ASP A 138 -4.17 19.09 -3.39
C ASP A 138 -4.04 17.85 -4.29
N ASN A 139 -4.40 16.66 -3.78
CA ASN A 139 -4.41 15.40 -4.54
C ASN A 139 -5.83 14.85 -4.77
N PRO A 140 -6.68 15.54 -5.56
CA PRO A 140 -8.06 15.12 -5.81
C PRO A 140 -8.16 13.80 -6.57
N ALA A 141 -7.11 13.40 -7.30
CA ALA A 141 -7.10 12.13 -8.02
C ALA A 141 -7.10 10.95 -7.04
N SER A 142 -6.23 10.98 -6.02
CA SER A 142 -6.19 9.94 -4.99
C SER A 142 -7.46 9.94 -4.15
N LEU A 143 -7.99 11.11 -3.78
CA LEU A 143 -9.27 11.19 -3.06
C LEU A 143 -10.40 10.51 -3.84
N ARG A 144 -10.51 10.78 -5.15
CA ARG A 144 -11.53 10.11 -5.99
C ARG A 144 -11.37 8.59 -6.03
N VAL A 145 -10.14 8.09 -6.05
CA VAL A 145 -9.87 6.64 -5.98
C VAL A 145 -10.41 6.04 -4.68
N MET A 146 -10.16 6.71 -3.55
CA MET A 146 -10.65 6.26 -2.24
C MET A 146 -12.17 6.29 -2.16
N LEU A 147 -12.81 7.37 -2.61
CA LEU A 147 -14.27 7.51 -2.60
C LEU A 147 -14.97 6.48 -3.52
N LYS A 148 -14.39 6.20 -4.70
CA LYS A 148 -14.88 5.13 -5.60
C LYS A 148 -14.80 3.73 -5.01
N ASN A 149 -13.94 3.52 -4.03
CA ASN A 149 -13.81 2.26 -3.29
C ASN A 149 -14.67 2.22 -2.00
N GLY A 150 -15.68 3.06 -1.90
CA GLY A 150 -16.60 3.08 -0.77
C GLY A 150 -16.12 3.90 0.41
N GLY A 151 -15.07 4.71 0.21
CA GLY A 151 -14.55 5.60 1.23
C GLY A 151 -15.45 6.81 1.48
N TYR A 152 -15.31 7.37 2.67
CA TYR A 152 -15.90 8.64 3.06
C TYR A 152 -14.87 9.50 3.79
N ILE A 153 -15.04 10.82 3.74
CA ILE A 153 -14.18 11.77 4.46
C ILE A 153 -14.62 11.79 5.91
N ALA A 154 -13.79 11.24 6.80
CA ALA A 154 -14.04 11.22 8.24
C ALA A 154 -13.57 12.51 8.93
N GLY A 155 -12.66 13.26 8.31
CA GLY A 155 -12.13 14.52 8.82
C GLY A 155 -11.09 15.13 7.88
N LYS A 156 -10.59 16.30 8.27
CA LYS A 156 -9.49 16.99 7.58
C LYS A 156 -8.68 17.83 8.56
N ASP A 157 -7.44 18.05 8.23
CA ASP A 157 -6.58 19.08 8.82
C ASP A 157 -6.21 20.15 7.78
N GLU A 158 -5.18 20.94 8.04
CA GLU A 158 -4.73 22.03 7.15
C GLU A 158 -4.10 21.50 5.84
N ALA A 159 -3.68 20.23 5.79
CA ALA A 159 -2.94 19.65 4.68
C ALA A 159 -3.61 18.40 4.08
N HIS A 160 -4.49 17.71 4.82
CA HIS A 160 -4.98 16.39 4.45
C HIS A 160 -6.48 16.21 4.65
N PHE A 161 -7.07 15.30 3.83
CA PHE A 161 -8.29 14.59 4.18
C PHE A 161 -7.92 13.24 4.85
N PHE A 162 -8.69 12.88 5.88
CA PHE A 162 -8.70 11.56 6.50
C PHE A 162 -9.89 10.77 5.96
N VAL A 163 -9.60 9.68 5.26
CA VAL A 163 -10.62 8.85 4.61
C VAL A 163 -10.72 7.53 5.35
N ARG A 164 -11.95 7.01 5.48
CA ARG A 164 -12.25 5.69 6.03
C ARG A 164 -12.97 4.87 4.99
N ILE A 165 -12.61 3.60 4.90
CA ILE A 165 -13.28 2.62 4.03
C ILE A 165 -13.67 1.44 4.92
N PRO A 166 -14.94 0.97 4.90
CA PRO A 166 -15.31 -0.23 5.64
C PRO A 166 -14.40 -1.40 5.26
N ASN A 167 -13.85 -2.09 6.27
CA ASN A 167 -12.97 -3.21 6.04
C ASN A 167 -13.76 -4.42 5.52
N PRO A 168 -13.53 -4.90 4.28
CA PRO A 168 -14.31 -5.98 3.70
C PRO A 168 -14.15 -7.33 4.41
N GLY A 169 -13.10 -7.47 5.23
CA GLY A 169 -12.82 -8.67 6.02
C GLY A 169 -13.30 -8.63 7.46
N TYR A 170 -13.71 -7.45 7.95
CA TYR A 170 -14.11 -7.30 9.35
C TYR A 170 -15.29 -8.22 9.71
N GLY A 171 -15.17 -8.94 10.84
CA GLY A 171 -16.19 -9.87 11.31
C GLY A 171 -16.29 -11.19 10.54
N ARG A 172 -15.48 -11.40 9.49
CA ARG A 172 -15.37 -12.71 8.84
C ARG A 172 -14.46 -13.61 9.67
N ASN A 173 -15.01 -14.71 10.19
CA ASN A 173 -14.25 -15.70 10.95
C ASN A 173 -13.17 -16.32 10.06
N PRO A 174 -11.89 -16.38 10.46
CA PRO A 174 -10.84 -17.05 9.69
C PRO A 174 -11.03 -18.57 9.55
N SER A 175 -11.98 -19.17 10.26
CA SER A 175 -12.21 -20.62 10.33
C SER A 175 -13.23 -21.18 9.31
N ALA A 176 -13.70 -20.37 8.34
CA ALA A 176 -14.72 -20.81 7.37
C ALA A 176 -14.18 -21.11 5.96
N SER A 177 -12.86 -21.28 5.78
CA SER A 177 -12.25 -21.56 4.46
C SER A 177 -11.45 -22.86 4.39
N GLU A 178 -11.81 -23.87 5.21
CA GLU A 178 -11.34 -25.26 5.04
C GLU A 178 -12.54 -26.22 5.22
N GLU A 179 -13.33 -26.39 4.15
CA GLU A 179 -14.09 -27.61 3.84
C GLU A 179 -14.18 -27.78 2.33
#